data_b7b404541842c2d257b05b5dce0d540b
#
_entry.id   b7b404541842c2d257b05b5dce0d540b
#
_cell.length_a   1.000
_cell.length_b   1.000
_cell.length_c   1.000
_cell.angle_alpha   90.00
_cell.angle_beta   90.00
_cell.angle_gamma   90.00
#
_symmetry.space_group_name_H-M   'P 1'
#
loop_
_entity.id
_entity.type
_entity.pdbx_description
1 polymer ?
#
loop_
_entity_poly.entity_id
_entity_poly.type
_entity_poly.pdbx_seq_one_letter_code
_entity_poly.pdbx_strand_id
1 'polypeptide(L)'
;MNITIEPGASALLDALHRAGFAAYAVGGCVRDSLLGLAPHDWDLCTAARPEQVMELFGEKQCIPTGLQHGTVTVKRDGKLYEITTFRTEGSYSDGRHPDSVAFVPDVREDLARRDFTINAMAYSAEEGLCDPFGGQEDLARGVVRAVGEPLRRFEEDALRILRLYRFAARFGFVIDEATEAAAKQLAAHLDCVSVERIEEELNKLLSAPKPGAYLEPEVLAFVLPELPLDDLSEAREIIDVLPAGAEEVTTRWAALLLPLGEDGTRKALKRLKCSNAVIDGVATLVKECGAGVRGTFSSDTGRGIPSPVSYTHLTLP
;
A
#
# COMPACT_ATOMS: atom_id res chain seq x y z
N MET A 1 24.34 -9.69 -7.74
CA MET A 1 23.92 -8.35 -7.30
C MET A 1 23.97 -8.34 -5.78
N ASN A 2 24.63 -7.37 -5.14
CA ASN A 2 24.74 -7.35 -3.68
C ASN A 2 23.83 -6.26 -3.13
N ILE A 3 22.91 -6.65 -2.26
CA ILE A 3 22.08 -5.71 -1.49
C ILE A 3 22.83 -5.39 -0.20
N THR A 4 22.98 -4.12 0.13
CA THR A 4 23.54 -3.70 1.42
C THR A 4 22.42 -3.74 2.46
N ILE A 5 22.46 -4.77 3.31
CA ILE A 5 21.51 -4.93 4.41
C ILE A 5 21.89 -3.95 5.53
N GLU A 6 20.92 -3.33 6.16
CA GLU A 6 21.11 -2.45 7.31
C GLU A 6 21.80 -3.23 8.47
N PRO A 7 22.75 -2.62 9.19
CA PRO A 7 23.60 -3.35 10.15
C PRO A 7 22.83 -4.13 11.21
N GLY A 8 21.75 -3.60 11.76
CA GLY A 8 20.92 -4.30 12.76
C GLY A 8 20.21 -5.53 12.17
N ALA A 9 19.63 -5.40 10.98
CA ALA A 9 19.02 -6.51 10.25
C ALA A 9 20.06 -7.58 9.87
N SER A 10 21.23 -7.16 9.35
CA SER A 10 22.34 -8.08 9.02
C SER A 10 22.77 -8.89 10.25
N ALA A 11 22.95 -8.23 11.38
CA ALA A 11 23.37 -8.93 12.61
C ALA A 11 22.33 -9.90 13.16
N LEU A 12 21.02 -9.65 12.91
CA LEU A 12 19.95 -10.59 13.26
C LEU A 12 19.95 -11.80 12.31
N LEU A 13 20.13 -11.58 11.00
CA LEU A 13 20.27 -12.66 10.01
C LEU A 13 21.49 -13.53 10.32
N ASP A 14 22.64 -12.94 10.58
CA ASP A 14 23.86 -13.66 10.95
C ASP A 14 23.69 -14.50 12.23
N ALA A 15 22.90 -14.03 13.20
CA ALA A 15 22.62 -14.79 14.41
C ALA A 15 21.72 -16.00 14.12
N LEU A 16 20.70 -15.84 13.28
CA LEU A 16 19.81 -16.94 12.84
C LEU A 16 20.59 -17.99 12.06
N HIS A 17 21.44 -17.59 11.09
CA HIS A 17 22.27 -18.50 10.31
C HIS A 17 23.25 -19.27 11.20
N ARG A 18 23.92 -18.61 12.15
CA ARG A 18 24.81 -19.30 13.12
C ARG A 18 24.09 -20.28 14.01
N ALA A 19 22.80 -20.05 14.28
CA ALA A 19 21.94 -21.00 14.99
C ALA A 19 21.41 -22.14 14.11
N GLY A 20 21.76 -22.15 12.81
CA GLY A 20 21.38 -23.19 11.85
C GLY A 20 20.02 -22.96 11.17
N PHE A 21 19.47 -21.77 11.26
CA PHE A 21 18.19 -21.44 10.62
C PHE A 21 18.40 -20.64 9.33
N ALA A 22 17.76 -21.05 8.24
CA ALA A 22 17.67 -20.22 7.05
C ALA A 22 16.91 -18.92 7.39
N ALA A 23 17.46 -17.78 6.95
CA ALA A 23 16.87 -16.47 7.22
C ALA A 23 17.20 -15.46 6.11
N TYR A 24 16.27 -14.55 5.82
CA TYR A 24 16.38 -13.59 4.74
C TYR A 24 15.74 -12.25 5.13
N ALA A 25 16.24 -11.17 4.56
CA ALA A 25 15.47 -9.94 4.38
C ALA A 25 14.41 -10.18 3.30
N VAL A 26 13.20 -9.63 3.42
CA VAL A 26 12.08 -10.03 2.55
C VAL A 26 11.13 -8.88 2.20
N GLY A 27 10.58 -8.90 1.01
CA GLY A 27 9.49 -8.00 0.62
C GLY A 27 9.95 -6.58 0.29
N GLY A 28 9.38 -5.60 0.99
CA GLY A 28 9.57 -4.18 0.70
C GLY A 28 11.01 -3.72 0.71
N CYS A 29 11.81 -4.16 1.68
CA CYS A 29 13.21 -3.77 1.79
C CYS A 29 14.06 -4.33 0.64
N VAL A 30 13.79 -5.54 0.17
CA VAL A 30 14.48 -6.13 -0.98
C VAL A 30 14.12 -5.37 -2.26
N ARG A 31 12.83 -5.15 -2.50
CA ARG A 31 12.34 -4.37 -3.64
C ARG A 31 12.95 -2.96 -3.67
N ASP A 32 12.86 -2.21 -2.57
CA ASP A 32 13.34 -0.83 -2.51
C ASP A 32 14.86 -0.78 -2.71
N SER A 33 15.62 -1.73 -2.14
CA SER A 33 17.06 -1.86 -2.38
C SER A 33 17.40 -2.15 -3.85
N LEU A 34 16.63 -3.00 -4.53
CA LEU A 34 16.81 -3.30 -5.96
C LEU A 34 16.51 -2.08 -6.85
N LEU A 35 15.60 -1.22 -6.43
CA LEU A 35 15.29 0.06 -7.08
C LEU A 35 16.30 1.19 -6.74
N GLY A 36 17.32 0.91 -5.89
CA GLY A 36 18.28 1.92 -5.43
C GLY A 36 17.67 2.92 -4.42
N LEU A 37 16.53 2.58 -3.83
CA LEU A 37 15.86 3.36 -2.79
C LEU A 37 16.35 2.90 -1.41
N ALA A 38 16.39 3.81 -0.44
CA ALA A 38 16.66 3.45 0.95
C ALA A 38 15.39 2.80 1.56
N PRO A 39 15.45 1.53 2.01
CA PRO A 39 14.34 0.92 2.72
C PRO A 39 14.03 1.65 4.03
N HIS A 40 12.75 1.85 4.30
CA HIS A 40 12.31 2.46 5.56
C HIS A 40 12.36 1.42 6.70
N ASP A 41 11.83 0.23 6.45
CA ASP A 41 11.77 -0.88 7.40
C ASP A 41 12.43 -2.12 6.81
N TRP A 42 12.98 -2.98 7.67
CA TRP A 42 13.60 -4.23 7.31
C TRP A 42 12.82 -5.39 7.92
N ASP A 43 11.97 -6.02 7.10
CA ASP A 43 11.28 -7.24 7.46
C ASP A 43 12.19 -8.45 7.22
N LEU A 44 12.23 -9.36 8.18
CA LEU A 44 13.00 -10.60 8.10
C LEU A 44 12.07 -11.80 8.11
N CYS A 45 12.48 -12.86 7.43
CA CYS A 45 11.79 -14.15 7.52
C CYS A 45 12.79 -15.28 7.77
N THR A 46 12.36 -16.36 8.44
CA THR A 46 13.24 -17.44 8.86
C THR A 46 12.52 -18.77 8.97
N ALA A 47 13.30 -19.88 8.89
CA ALA A 47 12.84 -21.22 9.23
C ALA A 47 12.64 -21.43 10.75
N ALA A 48 13.24 -20.57 11.61
CA ALA A 48 13.07 -20.64 13.06
C ALA A 48 11.62 -20.37 13.45
N ARG A 49 11.07 -21.18 14.37
CA ARG A 49 9.76 -20.93 14.96
C ARG A 49 9.80 -19.76 15.93
N PRO A 50 8.66 -19.11 16.23
CA PRO A 50 8.62 -17.96 17.13
C PRO A 50 9.34 -18.21 18.48
N GLU A 51 9.15 -19.40 19.07
CA GLU A 51 9.76 -19.76 20.34
C GLU A 51 11.30 -19.84 20.23
N GLN A 52 11.81 -20.34 19.10
CA GLN A 52 13.25 -20.42 18.82
C GLN A 52 13.84 -19.03 18.57
N VAL A 53 13.10 -18.13 17.92
CA VAL A 53 13.48 -16.72 17.76
C VAL A 53 13.57 -16.04 19.14
N MET A 54 12.58 -16.24 20.01
CA MET A 54 12.56 -15.68 21.36
C MET A 54 13.67 -16.27 22.25
N GLU A 55 13.97 -17.55 22.12
CA GLU A 55 15.11 -18.19 22.83
C GLU A 55 16.44 -17.61 22.36
N LEU A 56 16.65 -17.46 21.05
CA LEU A 56 17.88 -16.96 20.46
C LEU A 56 18.21 -15.51 20.86
N PHE A 57 17.21 -14.62 20.82
CA PHE A 57 17.39 -13.19 21.06
C PHE A 57 17.08 -12.78 22.50
N GLY A 58 16.48 -13.66 23.29
CA GLY A 58 16.05 -13.44 24.67
C GLY A 58 14.73 -12.68 24.79
N GLU A 59 13.89 -13.11 25.73
CA GLU A 59 12.52 -12.57 25.91
C GLU A 59 12.48 -11.06 26.14
N LYS A 60 13.49 -10.45 26.78
CA LYS A 60 13.55 -9.01 27.02
C LYS A 60 13.73 -8.17 25.75
N GLN A 61 14.27 -8.77 24.70
CA GLN A 61 14.48 -8.12 23.41
C GLN A 61 13.32 -8.39 22.44
N CYS A 62 12.46 -9.36 22.77
CA CYS A 62 11.38 -9.82 21.91
C CYS A 62 10.03 -9.30 22.38
N ILE A 63 9.21 -8.82 21.43
CA ILE A 63 7.81 -8.45 21.64
C ILE A 63 6.97 -9.46 20.85
N PRO A 64 6.11 -10.26 21.50
CA PRO A 64 5.32 -11.30 20.85
C PRO A 64 4.09 -10.71 20.13
N THR A 65 4.31 -9.82 19.19
CA THR A 65 3.26 -9.02 18.50
C THR A 65 2.31 -9.84 17.63
N GLY A 66 2.72 -11.03 17.20
CA GLY A 66 1.94 -11.85 16.26
C GLY A 66 2.26 -13.33 16.32
N LEU A 67 2.46 -13.90 17.52
CA LEU A 67 2.85 -15.31 17.71
C LEU A 67 1.94 -16.30 16.95
N GLN A 68 0.64 -16.07 17.01
CA GLN A 68 -0.34 -16.92 16.31
C GLN A 68 -0.16 -16.91 14.78
N HIS A 69 0.50 -15.87 14.26
CA HIS A 69 0.82 -15.73 12.84
C HIS A 69 2.30 -15.95 12.54
N GLY A 70 3.08 -16.37 13.53
CA GLY A 70 4.50 -16.68 13.37
C GLY A 70 5.44 -15.46 13.40
N THR A 71 4.99 -14.29 13.86
CA THR A 71 5.78 -13.05 13.87
C THR A 71 6.23 -12.70 15.29
N VAL A 72 7.51 -12.38 15.43
CA VAL A 72 8.12 -11.83 16.64
C VAL A 72 8.82 -10.52 16.26
N THR A 73 8.57 -9.45 17.00
CA THR A 73 9.31 -8.21 16.84
C THR A 73 10.53 -8.23 17.76
N VAL A 74 11.72 -8.09 17.18
CA VAL A 74 12.98 -8.05 17.94
C VAL A 74 13.49 -6.61 18.00
N LYS A 75 13.80 -6.17 19.24
CA LYS A 75 14.39 -4.85 19.48
C LYS A 75 15.92 -4.95 19.44
N ARG A 76 16.56 -4.18 18.56
CA ARG A 76 18.01 -4.10 18.46
C ARG A 76 18.45 -2.67 18.12
N ASP A 77 19.44 -2.17 18.85
CA ASP A 77 20.04 -0.83 18.64
C ASP A 77 19.01 0.31 18.55
N GLY A 78 17.96 0.21 19.37
CA GLY A 78 16.86 1.20 19.39
C GLY A 78 15.83 1.08 18.26
N LYS A 79 16.01 0.13 17.34
CA LYS A 79 15.09 -0.17 16.23
C LYS A 79 14.30 -1.44 16.50
N LEU A 80 13.18 -1.59 15.78
CA LEU A 80 12.31 -2.77 15.81
C LEU A 80 12.41 -3.49 14.47
N TYR A 81 12.56 -4.82 14.53
CA TYR A 81 12.61 -5.67 13.34
C TYR A 81 11.57 -6.78 13.49
N GLU A 82 10.70 -6.90 12.48
CA GLU A 82 9.75 -8.00 12.43
C GLU A 82 10.45 -9.24 11.84
N ILE A 83 10.44 -10.34 12.60
CA ILE A 83 10.95 -11.64 12.16
C ILE A 83 9.78 -12.59 12.08
N THR A 84 9.45 -13.04 10.87
CA THR A 84 8.31 -13.94 10.61
C THR A 84 8.82 -15.31 10.23
N THR A 85 8.31 -16.35 10.89
CA THR A 85 8.56 -17.75 10.50
C THR A 85 7.97 -18.01 9.13
N PHE A 86 8.71 -18.72 8.25
CA PHE A 86 8.19 -19.14 6.95
C PHE A 86 6.89 -19.90 7.13
N ARG A 87 5.88 -19.54 6.38
CA ARG A 87 4.55 -20.09 6.55
C ARG A 87 3.77 -20.18 5.23
N THR A 88 2.90 -21.16 5.17
CA THR A 88 1.78 -21.18 4.26
C THR A 88 0.50 -20.78 5.00
N GLU A 89 -0.47 -20.31 4.28
CA GLU A 89 -1.74 -19.83 4.83
C GLU A 89 -2.86 -20.68 4.25
N GLY A 90 -3.82 -21.08 5.12
CA GLY A 90 -4.99 -21.85 4.72
C GLY A 90 -6.05 -21.00 4.04
N SER A 91 -7.32 -21.43 4.17
CA SER A 91 -8.47 -20.62 3.71
C SER A 91 -8.59 -19.31 4.49
N TYR A 92 -9.36 -18.38 3.96
CA TYR A 92 -9.59 -17.05 4.53
C TYR A 92 -11.10 -16.84 4.66
N SER A 93 -11.71 -17.33 5.77
CA SER A 93 -13.15 -17.22 5.98
C SER A 93 -13.62 -15.78 6.17
N ASP A 94 -12.77 -14.91 6.72
CA ASP A 94 -13.07 -13.49 6.97
C ASP A 94 -12.51 -12.56 5.87
N GLY A 95 -11.91 -13.12 4.81
CA GLY A 95 -11.29 -12.34 3.73
C GLY A 95 -10.07 -11.50 4.17
N ARG A 96 -9.45 -11.85 5.33
CA ARG A 96 -8.28 -11.11 5.85
C ARG A 96 -7.25 -12.00 6.54
N HIS A 97 -7.71 -12.80 7.50
CA HIS A 97 -6.83 -13.63 8.30
C HIS A 97 -6.93 -15.07 7.82
N PRO A 98 -5.81 -15.75 7.62
CA PRO A 98 -5.87 -17.16 7.32
C PRO A 98 -6.47 -17.91 8.50
N ASP A 99 -7.42 -18.80 8.23
CA ASP A 99 -8.06 -19.67 9.23
C ASP A 99 -7.03 -20.57 9.93
N SER A 100 -5.93 -20.87 9.22
CA SER A 100 -4.82 -21.65 9.76
C SER A 100 -3.50 -21.21 9.13
N VAL A 101 -2.44 -21.32 9.90
CA VAL A 101 -1.06 -21.06 9.48
C VAL A 101 -0.27 -22.34 9.70
N ALA A 102 0.44 -22.81 8.69
CA ALA A 102 1.38 -23.92 8.78
C ALA A 102 2.81 -23.42 8.55
N PHE A 103 3.70 -23.67 9.50
CA PHE A 103 5.11 -23.32 9.37
C PHE A 103 5.81 -24.29 8.41
N VAL A 104 6.59 -23.74 7.49
CA VAL A 104 7.27 -24.48 6.42
C VAL A 104 8.78 -24.23 6.48
N PRO A 105 9.60 -25.14 5.96
CA PRO A 105 11.05 -24.96 5.96
C PRO A 105 11.58 -24.13 4.77
N ASP A 106 10.79 -24.01 3.68
CA ASP A 106 11.23 -23.39 2.43
C ASP A 106 10.67 -21.94 2.32
N VAL A 107 11.57 -20.99 2.13
CA VAL A 107 11.22 -19.58 1.90
C VAL A 107 10.35 -19.37 0.66
N ARG A 108 10.48 -20.24 -0.36
CA ARG A 108 9.68 -20.13 -1.58
C ARG A 108 8.18 -20.31 -1.32
N GLU A 109 7.82 -21.16 -0.36
CA GLU A 109 6.43 -21.34 0.07
C GLU A 109 5.91 -20.08 0.78
N ASP A 110 6.73 -19.41 1.60
CA ASP A 110 6.37 -18.13 2.21
C ASP A 110 6.22 -17.02 1.17
N LEU A 111 7.08 -16.99 0.16
CA LEU A 111 6.99 -16.02 -0.93
C LEU A 111 5.74 -16.22 -1.80
N ALA A 112 5.28 -17.47 -1.97
CA ALA A 112 4.11 -17.83 -2.79
C ALA A 112 2.78 -17.25 -2.27
N ARG A 113 2.67 -16.93 -0.98
CA ARG A 113 1.44 -16.35 -0.38
C ARG A 113 1.39 -14.82 -0.48
N ARG A 114 2.46 -14.17 -0.93
CA ARG A 114 2.55 -12.71 -1.00
C ARG A 114 1.69 -12.13 -2.11
N ASP A 115 1.46 -10.82 -2.05
CA ASP A 115 0.56 -10.10 -2.96
C ASP A 115 1.11 -10.02 -4.40
N PHE A 116 2.29 -9.39 -4.58
CA PHE A 116 2.85 -9.09 -5.89
C PHE A 116 4.27 -9.62 -6.02
N THR A 117 4.67 -9.97 -7.25
CA THR A 117 6.00 -10.50 -7.58
C THR A 117 7.11 -9.61 -7.05
N ILE A 118 6.97 -8.29 -7.22
CA ILE A 118 7.92 -7.28 -6.73
C ILE A 118 8.09 -7.26 -5.20
N ASN A 119 7.17 -7.85 -4.45
CA ASN A 119 7.22 -8.00 -2.98
C ASN A 119 7.49 -9.45 -2.56
N ALA A 120 7.58 -10.39 -3.52
CA ALA A 120 7.78 -11.81 -3.28
C ALA A 120 9.23 -12.24 -3.55
N MET A 121 10.16 -11.43 -3.09
CA MET A 121 11.60 -11.66 -3.17
C MET A 121 12.22 -11.67 -1.77
N ALA A 122 13.22 -12.51 -1.56
CA ALA A 122 13.99 -12.59 -0.33
C ALA A 122 15.49 -12.53 -0.64
N TYR A 123 16.29 -11.99 0.27
CA TYR A 123 17.72 -11.85 0.09
C TYR A 123 18.48 -12.15 1.37
N SER A 124 19.55 -12.95 1.26
CA SER A 124 20.58 -13.08 2.28
C SER A 124 21.96 -12.90 1.67
N ALA A 125 22.94 -12.52 2.50
CA ALA A 125 24.34 -12.39 2.04
C ALA A 125 24.96 -13.75 1.68
N GLU A 126 24.46 -14.85 2.28
CA GLU A 126 24.98 -16.20 2.08
C GLU A 126 24.44 -16.85 0.81
N GLU A 127 23.13 -16.72 0.54
CA GLU A 127 22.47 -17.42 -0.55
C GLU A 127 22.12 -16.50 -1.75
N GLY A 128 22.24 -15.18 -1.55
CA GLY A 128 21.89 -14.20 -2.58
C GLY A 128 20.39 -13.95 -2.68
N LEU A 129 19.92 -13.57 -3.85
CA LEU A 129 18.51 -13.25 -4.13
C LEU A 129 17.72 -14.52 -4.45
N CYS A 130 16.66 -14.76 -3.68
CA CYS A 130 15.63 -15.76 -3.94
C CYS A 130 14.43 -15.05 -4.58
N ASP A 131 14.19 -15.29 -5.86
CA ASP A 131 13.14 -14.68 -6.68
C ASP A 131 12.42 -15.75 -7.52
N PRO A 132 11.55 -16.57 -6.91
CA PRO A 132 10.88 -17.67 -7.62
C PRO A 132 9.77 -17.22 -8.55
N PHE A 133 9.35 -15.95 -8.48
CA PHE A 133 8.18 -15.42 -9.21
C PHE A 133 8.53 -14.33 -10.22
N GLY A 134 9.83 -14.06 -10.46
CA GLY A 134 10.28 -13.08 -11.45
C GLY A 134 10.09 -11.63 -11.04
N GLY A 135 10.09 -11.34 -9.74
CA GLY A 135 9.92 -9.99 -9.22
C GLY A 135 11.01 -9.02 -9.69
N GLN A 136 12.25 -9.48 -9.86
CA GLN A 136 13.34 -8.65 -10.39
C GLN A 136 13.09 -8.27 -11.86
N GLU A 137 12.56 -9.17 -12.67
CA GLU A 137 12.20 -8.87 -14.06
C GLU A 137 11.04 -7.86 -14.12
N ASP A 138 10.00 -8.08 -13.32
CA ASP A 138 8.86 -7.16 -13.23
C ASP A 138 9.29 -5.76 -12.73
N LEU A 139 10.22 -5.68 -11.77
CA LEU A 139 10.81 -4.39 -11.35
C LEU A 139 11.54 -3.70 -12.50
N ALA A 140 12.36 -4.44 -13.25
CA ALA A 140 13.12 -3.88 -14.37
C ALA A 140 12.20 -3.40 -15.51
N ARG A 141 11.06 -4.05 -15.70
CA ARG A 141 10.03 -3.67 -16.69
C ARG A 141 9.04 -2.63 -16.20
N GLY A 142 9.06 -2.29 -14.91
CA GLY A 142 8.08 -1.39 -14.31
C GLY A 142 6.67 -1.98 -14.31
N VAL A 143 6.51 -3.24 -13.91
CA VAL A 143 5.22 -3.95 -13.88
C VAL A 143 4.83 -4.34 -12.46
N VAL A 144 3.57 -4.18 -12.09
CA VAL A 144 2.97 -4.77 -10.89
C VAL A 144 2.12 -5.97 -11.30
N ARG A 145 2.52 -7.16 -10.87
CA ARG A 145 1.88 -8.45 -11.18
C ARG A 145 1.59 -9.21 -9.90
N ALA A 146 0.40 -9.83 -9.79
CA ALA A 146 0.08 -10.73 -8.69
C ALA A 146 0.95 -11.99 -8.69
N VAL A 147 1.25 -12.52 -7.51
CA VAL A 147 1.94 -13.82 -7.38
C VAL A 147 0.97 -14.95 -7.72
N GLY A 148 1.34 -15.78 -8.68
CA GLY A 148 0.53 -16.93 -9.09
C GLY A 148 -0.76 -16.53 -9.78
N GLU A 149 -1.91 -17.04 -9.30
CA GLU A 149 -3.21 -16.79 -9.90
C GLU A 149 -3.85 -15.51 -9.30
N PRO A 150 -4.09 -14.45 -10.09
CA PRO A 150 -4.56 -13.16 -9.57
C PRO A 150 -5.92 -13.24 -8.86
N LEU A 151 -6.89 -13.98 -9.43
CA LEU A 151 -8.21 -14.13 -8.81
C LEU A 151 -8.08 -14.69 -7.39
N ARG A 152 -7.32 -15.77 -7.24
CA ARG A 152 -7.08 -16.39 -5.95
C ARG A 152 -6.42 -15.41 -4.97
N ARG A 153 -5.45 -14.61 -5.42
CA ARG A 153 -4.76 -13.62 -4.57
C ARG A 153 -5.70 -12.56 -4.03
N PHE A 154 -6.66 -12.12 -4.82
CA PHE A 154 -7.66 -11.13 -4.39
C PHE A 154 -8.81 -11.73 -3.58
N GLU A 155 -9.18 -12.99 -3.81
CA GLU A 155 -10.13 -13.72 -2.96
C GLU A 155 -9.59 -13.93 -1.54
N GLU A 156 -8.28 -14.17 -1.36
CA GLU A 156 -7.64 -14.32 -0.06
C GLU A 156 -7.67 -13.03 0.78
N ASP A 157 -7.39 -11.88 0.18
CA ASP A 157 -7.48 -10.56 0.82
C ASP A 157 -7.81 -9.50 -0.23
N ALA A 158 -9.07 -9.08 -0.27
CA ALA A 158 -9.56 -8.10 -1.23
C ALA A 158 -8.85 -6.73 -1.11
N LEU A 159 -8.25 -6.41 0.03
CA LEU A 159 -7.45 -5.18 0.16
C LEU A 159 -6.26 -5.17 -0.82
N ARG A 160 -5.79 -6.32 -1.27
CA ARG A 160 -4.73 -6.41 -2.30
C ARG A 160 -5.12 -5.69 -3.59
N ILE A 161 -6.43 -5.54 -3.88
CA ILE A 161 -6.93 -4.75 -5.01
C ILE A 161 -6.51 -3.27 -4.86
N LEU A 162 -6.75 -2.64 -3.72
CA LEU A 162 -6.30 -1.26 -3.48
C LEU A 162 -4.78 -1.15 -3.43
N ARG A 163 -4.12 -2.16 -2.85
CA ARG A 163 -2.65 -2.24 -2.83
C ARG A 163 -2.04 -2.29 -4.23
N LEU A 164 -2.71 -2.95 -5.20
CA LEU A 164 -2.30 -2.99 -6.60
C LEU A 164 -2.16 -1.58 -7.18
N TYR A 165 -3.23 -0.79 -7.10
CA TYR A 165 -3.24 0.59 -7.61
C TYR A 165 -2.28 1.49 -6.84
N ARG A 166 -2.17 1.30 -5.53
CA ARG A 166 -1.20 2.03 -4.71
C ARG A 166 0.25 1.76 -5.10
N PHE A 167 0.64 0.50 -5.31
CA PHE A 167 2.01 0.19 -5.73
C PHE A 167 2.28 0.69 -7.15
N ALA A 168 1.34 0.54 -8.06
CA ALA A 168 1.44 1.07 -9.40
C ALA A 168 1.64 2.60 -9.38
N ALA A 169 0.84 3.33 -8.59
CA ALA A 169 0.97 4.78 -8.42
C ALA A 169 2.28 5.19 -7.75
N ARG A 170 2.71 4.47 -6.69
CA ARG A 170 3.94 4.77 -5.96
C ARG A 170 5.18 4.74 -6.84
N PHE A 171 5.25 3.78 -7.75
CA PHE A 171 6.43 3.55 -8.59
C PHE A 171 6.25 4.04 -10.03
N GLY A 172 5.05 4.47 -10.42
CA GLY A 172 4.74 4.82 -11.81
C GLY A 172 4.77 3.58 -12.73
N PHE A 173 4.42 2.41 -12.20
CA PHE A 173 4.47 1.14 -12.92
C PHE A 173 3.14 0.85 -13.62
N VAL A 174 3.22 0.10 -14.72
CA VAL A 174 2.03 -0.45 -15.36
C VAL A 174 1.52 -1.67 -14.59
N ILE A 175 0.21 -1.88 -14.63
CA ILE A 175 -0.39 -3.08 -14.04
C ILE A 175 -0.43 -4.17 -15.11
N ASP A 176 -0.09 -5.41 -14.73
CA ASP A 176 -0.24 -6.57 -15.59
C ASP A 176 -1.71 -6.79 -15.96
N GLU A 177 -2.01 -7.05 -17.23
CA GLU A 177 -3.38 -7.10 -17.77
C GLU A 177 -4.27 -8.13 -17.06
N ALA A 178 -3.75 -9.34 -16.81
CA ALA A 178 -4.51 -10.37 -16.11
C ALA A 178 -4.76 -10.00 -14.63
N THR A 179 -3.78 -9.35 -14.01
CA THR A 179 -3.89 -8.86 -12.63
C THR A 179 -4.93 -7.74 -12.53
N GLU A 180 -4.95 -6.80 -13.47
CA GLU A 180 -5.92 -5.72 -13.48
C GLU A 180 -7.34 -6.23 -13.74
N ALA A 181 -7.52 -7.14 -14.72
CA ALA A 181 -8.81 -7.74 -15.00
C ALA A 181 -9.38 -8.47 -13.79
N ALA A 182 -8.57 -9.23 -13.05
CA ALA A 182 -8.98 -9.90 -11.82
C ALA A 182 -9.35 -8.89 -10.71
N ALA A 183 -8.60 -7.79 -10.58
CA ALA A 183 -8.91 -6.73 -9.61
C ALA A 183 -10.27 -6.08 -9.88
N LYS A 184 -10.58 -5.78 -11.13
CA LYS A 184 -11.88 -5.22 -11.54
C LYS A 184 -13.01 -6.24 -11.32
N GLN A 185 -12.80 -7.48 -11.69
CA GLN A 185 -13.78 -8.57 -11.49
C GLN A 185 -14.15 -8.77 -10.03
N LEU A 186 -13.19 -8.65 -9.11
CA LEU A 186 -13.37 -8.90 -7.68
C LEU A 186 -13.51 -7.61 -6.84
N ALA A 187 -13.66 -6.44 -7.46
CA ALA A 187 -13.75 -5.16 -6.76
C ALA A 187 -14.88 -5.13 -5.72
N ALA A 188 -16.01 -5.82 -5.96
CA ALA A 188 -17.11 -5.94 -5.01
C ALA A 188 -16.71 -6.59 -3.67
N HIS A 189 -15.66 -7.41 -3.64
CA HIS A 189 -15.17 -8.01 -2.39
C HIS A 189 -14.57 -6.97 -1.42
N LEU A 190 -14.30 -5.74 -1.88
CA LEU A 190 -13.87 -4.64 -1.02
C LEU A 190 -14.92 -4.27 0.04
N ASP A 191 -16.20 -4.60 -0.19
CA ASP A 191 -17.26 -4.42 0.81
C ASP A 191 -17.02 -5.23 2.10
N CYS A 192 -16.24 -6.31 2.01
CA CYS A 192 -15.88 -7.14 3.17
C CYS A 192 -14.64 -6.61 3.93
N VAL A 193 -13.95 -5.61 3.39
CA VAL A 193 -12.74 -5.04 4.00
C VAL A 193 -13.11 -3.94 4.99
N SER A 194 -12.43 -3.91 6.15
CA SER A 194 -12.68 -2.85 7.12
C SER A 194 -12.33 -1.47 6.55
N VAL A 195 -13.16 -0.48 6.85
CA VAL A 195 -13.03 0.88 6.30
C VAL A 195 -11.74 1.57 6.71
N GLU A 196 -11.17 1.22 7.86
CA GLU A 196 -9.89 1.74 8.33
C GLU A 196 -8.72 1.27 7.43
N ARG A 197 -8.75 0.00 7.00
CA ARG A 197 -7.76 -0.53 6.05
C ARG A 197 -7.91 0.10 4.67
N ILE A 198 -9.14 0.34 4.23
CA ILE A 198 -9.44 1.05 2.98
C ILE A 198 -8.90 2.47 3.04
N GLU A 199 -9.20 3.19 4.12
CA GLU A 199 -8.74 4.57 4.34
C GLU A 199 -7.21 4.67 4.30
N GLU A 200 -6.52 3.76 4.98
CA GLU A 200 -5.06 3.71 5.01
C GLU A 200 -4.46 3.49 3.62
N GLU A 201 -5.01 2.57 2.81
CA GLU A 201 -4.54 2.33 1.44
C GLU A 201 -4.87 3.49 0.49
N LEU A 202 -6.03 4.14 0.64
CA LEU A 202 -6.38 5.33 -0.12
C LEU A 202 -5.46 6.51 0.21
N ASN A 203 -5.12 6.73 1.48
CA ASN A 203 -4.15 7.75 1.88
C ASN A 203 -2.78 7.49 1.25
N LYS A 204 -2.32 6.25 1.26
CA LYS A 204 -1.04 5.86 0.61
C LYS A 204 -1.10 6.02 -0.91
N LEU A 205 -2.23 5.70 -1.53
CA LEU A 205 -2.45 5.91 -2.96
C LEU A 205 -2.41 7.41 -3.30
N LEU A 206 -3.15 8.24 -2.57
CA LEU A 206 -3.17 9.69 -2.78
C LEU A 206 -1.82 10.36 -2.44
N SER A 207 -0.97 9.76 -1.60
CA SER A 207 0.39 10.25 -1.32
C SER A 207 1.37 10.01 -2.46
N ALA A 208 1.04 9.16 -3.44
CA ALA A 208 1.92 8.80 -4.55
C ALA A 208 2.25 10.03 -5.45
N PRO A 209 3.35 9.99 -6.22
CA PRO A 209 3.75 11.10 -7.06
C PRO A 209 2.68 11.55 -8.07
N LYS A 210 2.05 10.61 -8.77
CA LYS A 210 1.00 10.87 -9.77
C LYS A 210 -0.08 9.79 -9.68
N PRO A 211 -1.00 9.88 -8.72
CA PRO A 211 -1.99 8.82 -8.49
C PRO A 211 -3.20 8.89 -9.43
N GLY A 212 -3.38 9.98 -10.19
CA GLY A 212 -4.58 10.21 -10.99
C GLY A 212 -4.91 9.06 -11.94
N ALA A 213 -3.92 8.54 -12.68
CA ALA A 213 -4.12 7.41 -13.60
C ALA A 213 -4.54 6.10 -12.90
N TYR A 214 -4.35 6.00 -11.59
CA TYR A 214 -4.61 4.81 -10.78
C TYR A 214 -5.87 4.92 -9.90
N LEU A 215 -6.61 6.01 -10.02
CA LEU A 215 -7.93 6.19 -9.41
C LEU A 215 -8.98 5.48 -10.28
N GLU A 216 -9.01 4.14 -10.20
CA GLU A 216 -9.85 3.31 -11.07
C GLU A 216 -11.33 3.38 -10.67
N PRO A 217 -12.24 3.88 -11.54
CA PRO A 217 -13.66 4.07 -11.20
C PRO A 217 -14.35 2.79 -10.77
N GLU A 218 -14.07 1.65 -11.42
CA GLU A 218 -14.68 0.35 -11.12
C GLU A 218 -14.34 -0.13 -9.70
N VAL A 219 -13.18 0.28 -9.17
CA VAL A 219 -12.75 -0.04 -7.80
C VAL A 219 -13.25 1.03 -6.82
N LEU A 220 -13.19 2.31 -7.20
CA LEU A 220 -13.66 3.41 -6.36
C LEU A 220 -15.16 3.33 -6.07
N ALA A 221 -15.96 2.73 -6.97
CA ALA A 221 -17.39 2.51 -6.77
C ALA A 221 -17.73 1.78 -5.46
N PHE A 222 -16.86 0.87 -5.01
CA PHE A 222 -17.05 0.10 -3.77
C PHE A 222 -16.47 0.79 -2.54
N VAL A 223 -15.42 1.58 -2.68
CA VAL A 223 -14.75 2.22 -1.54
C VAL A 223 -15.18 3.67 -1.31
N LEU A 224 -15.68 4.35 -2.34
CA LEU A 224 -16.21 5.72 -2.31
C LEU A 224 -17.53 5.82 -3.09
N PRO A 225 -18.59 5.09 -2.68
CA PRO A 225 -19.86 5.03 -3.42
C PRO A 225 -20.59 6.38 -3.48
N GLU A 226 -20.19 7.36 -2.68
CA GLU A 226 -20.73 8.71 -2.72
C GLU A 226 -20.20 9.51 -3.92
N LEU A 227 -19.05 9.12 -4.50
CA LEU A 227 -18.38 9.89 -5.54
C LEU A 227 -19.05 9.68 -6.90
N PRO A 228 -19.37 10.75 -7.63
CA PRO A 228 -19.81 10.61 -9.03
C PRO A 228 -18.62 10.17 -9.89
N LEU A 229 -18.65 8.92 -10.36
CA LEU A 229 -17.53 8.29 -11.05
C LEU A 229 -17.58 8.41 -12.57
N ASP A 230 -18.63 9.03 -13.12
CA ASP A 230 -18.85 9.17 -14.56
C ASP A 230 -17.73 9.96 -15.25
N ASP A 231 -17.16 10.94 -14.54
CA ASP A 231 -16.01 11.70 -15.02
C ASP A 231 -15.09 12.12 -13.87
N LEU A 232 -13.94 11.46 -13.77
CA LEU A 232 -12.87 11.80 -12.82
C LEU A 232 -11.70 12.56 -13.46
N SER A 233 -11.80 12.97 -14.73
CA SER A 233 -10.68 13.56 -15.48
C SER A 233 -10.15 14.82 -14.81
N GLU A 234 -11.02 15.75 -14.42
CA GLU A 234 -10.63 16.98 -13.74
C GLU A 234 -9.98 16.70 -12.37
N ALA A 235 -10.56 15.81 -11.57
CA ALA A 235 -10.01 15.45 -10.26
C ALA A 235 -8.62 14.80 -10.39
N ARG A 236 -8.43 13.92 -11.37
CA ARG A 236 -7.15 13.26 -11.67
C ARG A 236 -6.07 14.27 -12.05
N GLU A 237 -6.39 15.21 -12.95
CA GLU A 237 -5.47 16.25 -13.38
C GLU A 237 -5.07 17.16 -12.22
N ILE A 238 -6.01 17.61 -11.40
CA ILE A 238 -5.74 18.43 -10.21
C ILE A 238 -4.84 17.68 -9.23
N ILE A 239 -5.17 16.42 -8.91
CA ILE A 239 -4.40 15.60 -7.98
C ILE A 239 -2.95 15.39 -8.47
N ASP A 240 -2.75 15.21 -9.77
CA ASP A 240 -1.42 14.96 -10.35
C ASP A 240 -0.52 16.20 -10.40
N VAL A 241 -1.09 17.42 -10.35
CA VAL A 241 -0.32 18.66 -10.26
C VAL A 241 -0.05 19.12 -8.82
N LEU A 242 -0.81 18.60 -7.85
CA LEU A 242 -0.59 18.88 -6.44
C LEU A 242 0.69 18.17 -5.93
N PRO A 243 1.42 18.77 -4.97
CA PRO A 243 2.61 18.15 -4.40
C PRO A 243 2.32 16.74 -3.86
N ALA A 244 3.30 15.84 -3.97
CA ALA A 244 3.21 14.47 -3.48
C ALA A 244 3.67 14.39 -2.00
N GLY A 245 3.18 13.40 -1.27
CA GLY A 245 3.59 13.09 0.09
C GLY A 245 2.44 13.02 1.08
N ALA A 246 2.75 12.51 2.26
CA ALA A 246 1.75 12.32 3.30
C ALA A 246 1.16 13.65 3.82
N GLU A 247 1.93 14.72 3.78
CA GLU A 247 1.51 16.05 4.24
C GLU A 247 0.45 16.68 3.32
N GLU A 248 0.45 16.30 2.04
CA GLU A 248 -0.43 16.83 1.00
C GLU A 248 -1.72 16.01 0.79
N VAL A 249 -1.89 14.92 1.51
CA VAL A 249 -3.04 14.00 1.34
C VAL A 249 -4.37 14.73 1.56
N THR A 250 -4.43 15.66 2.51
CA THR A 250 -5.65 16.45 2.79
C THR A 250 -6.10 17.26 1.57
N THR A 251 -5.16 17.89 0.89
CA THR A 251 -5.43 18.69 -0.32
C THR A 251 -5.88 17.81 -1.49
N ARG A 252 -5.27 16.64 -1.62
CA ARG A 252 -5.62 15.67 -2.66
C ARG A 252 -6.97 15.01 -2.40
N TRP A 253 -7.32 14.73 -1.14
CA TRP A 253 -8.68 14.34 -0.77
C TRP A 253 -9.69 15.41 -1.13
N ALA A 254 -9.38 16.69 -0.89
CA ALA A 254 -10.28 17.78 -1.24
C ALA A 254 -10.50 17.85 -2.76
N ALA A 255 -9.46 17.68 -3.56
CA ALA A 255 -9.59 17.61 -5.02
C ALA A 255 -10.45 16.43 -5.49
N LEU A 256 -10.26 15.24 -4.91
CA LEU A 256 -11.06 14.05 -5.25
C LEU A 256 -12.53 14.21 -4.86
N LEU A 257 -12.80 14.78 -3.69
CA LEU A 257 -14.15 14.88 -3.11
C LEU A 257 -14.86 16.20 -3.44
N LEU A 258 -14.23 17.09 -4.22
CA LEU A 258 -14.80 18.39 -4.61
C LEU A 258 -16.23 18.30 -5.17
N PRO A 259 -16.57 17.30 -6.02
CA PRO A 259 -17.94 17.16 -6.55
C PRO A 259 -19.01 16.89 -5.48
N LEU A 260 -18.64 16.38 -4.30
CA LEU A 260 -19.58 16.07 -3.21
C LEU A 260 -20.02 17.30 -2.41
N GLY A 261 -19.29 18.42 -2.52
CA GLY A 261 -19.47 19.58 -1.65
C GLY A 261 -19.14 19.28 -0.20
N GLU A 262 -19.31 20.28 0.69
CA GLU A 262 -18.92 20.16 2.10
C GLU A 262 -19.63 19.00 2.82
N ASP A 263 -20.96 18.92 2.72
CA ASP A 263 -21.74 17.91 3.46
C ASP A 263 -21.48 16.49 2.95
N GLY A 264 -21.41 16.29 1.64
CA GLY A 264 -21.09 14.99 1.05
C GLY A 264 -19.67 14.51 1.42
N THR A 265 -18.71 15.41 1.40
CA THR A 265 -17.32 15.14 1.85
C THR A 265 -17.28 14.69 3.31
N ARG A 266 -17.96 15.41 4.21
CA ARG A 266 -18.05 15.03 5.64
C ARG A 266 -18.67 13.64 5.80
N LYS A 267 -19.73 13.33 5.04
CA LYS A 267 -20.39 12.02 5.10
C LYS A 267 -19.45 10.91 4.64
N ALA A 268 -18.77 11.07 3.50
CA ALA A 268 -17.85 10.07 2.93
C ALA A 268 -16.67 9.79 3.88
N LEU A 269 -15.98 10.84 4.36
CA LEU A 269 -14.83 10.69 5.24
C LEU A 269 -15.21 10.15 6.63
N LYS A 270 -16.41 10.49 7.15
CA LYS A 270 -16.92 9.91 8.39
C LYS A 270 -17.23 8.42 8.24
N ARG A 271 -17.77 8.00 7.09
CA ARG A 271 -17.97 6.56 6.78
C ARG A 271 -16.64 5.82 6.73
N LEU A 272 -15.60 6.42 6.16
CA LEU A 272 -14.24 5.88 6.15
C LEU A 272 -13.54 5.95 7.52
N LYS A 273 -14.20 6.48 8.56
CA LYS A 273 -13.66 6.65 9.92
C LYS A 273 -12.38 7.48 9.99
N CYS A 274 -12.21 8.42 9.07
CA CYS A 274 -11.14 9.40 9.14
C CYS A 274 -11.19 10.20 10.45
N SER A 275 -10.05 10.71 10.91
CA SER A 275 -10.01 11.57 12.08
C SER A 275 -10.78 12.88 11.87
N ASN A 276 -11.32 13.47 12.95
CA ASN A 276 -12.04 14.74 12.86
C ASN A 276 -11.17 15.84 12.24
N ALA A 277 -9.88 15.87 12.53
CA ALA A 277 -8.95 16.84 11.95
C ALA A 277 -8.88 16.71 10.41
N VAL A 278 -8.83 15.50 9.88
CA VAL A 278 -8.86 15.24 8.43
C VAL A 278 -10.21 15.65 7.86
N ILE A 279 -11.32 15.22 8.47
CA ILE A 279 -12.68 15.56 8.01
C ILE A 279 -12.87 17.08 7.91
N ASP A 280 -12.49 17.82 8.98
CA ASP A 280 -12.64 19.27 9.02
C ASP A 280 -11.73 19.98 8.01
N GLY A 281 -10.47 19.54 7.89
CA GLY A 281 -9.52 20.10 6.94
C GLY A 281 -9.99 19.93 5.49
N VAL A 282 -10.34 18.71 5.08
CA VAL A 282 -10.81 18.41 3.73
C VAL A 282 -12.12 19.13 3.41
N ALA A 283 -13.10 19.09 4.32
CA ALA A 283 -14.40 19.71 4.10
C ALA A 283 -14.31 21.26 3.98
N THR A 284 -13.40 21.87 4.74
CA THR A 284 -13.14 23.32 4.64
C THR A 284 -12.58 23.66 3.26
N LEU A 285 -11.56 22.91 2.78
CA LEU A 285 -10.99 23.13 1.45
C LEU A 285 -12.04 22.96 0.34
N VAL A 286 -12.86 21.90 0.41
CA VAL A 286 -13.95 21.66 -0.55
C VAL A 286 -14.95 22.80 -0.57
N LYS A 287 -15.33 23.35 0.61
CA LYS A 287 -16.23 24.49 0.72
C LYS A 287 -15.65 25.75 0.07
N GLU A 288 -14.39 26.07 0.38
CA GLU A 288 -13.72 27.27 -0.14
C GLU A 288 -13.52 27.20 -1.66
N CYS A 289 -13.06 26.07 -2.16
CA CYS A 289 -12.91 25.85 -3.61
C CYS A 289 -14.26 25.88 -4.33
N GLY A 290 -15.30 25.24 -3.79
CA GLY A 290 -16.64 25.25 -4.34
C GLY A 290 -17.33 26.64 -4.35
N ALA A 291 -17.00 27.52 -3.40
CA ALA A 291 -17.48 28.89 -3.37
C ALA A 291 -16.79 29.76 -4.45
N GLY A 292 -15.50 29.56 -4.68
CA GLY A 292 -14.73 30.25 -5.72
C GLY A 292 -15.26 29.98 -7.12
N VAL A 293 -15.58 28.74 -7.44
CA VAL A 293 -16.15 28.33 -8.74
C VAL A 293 -17.54 28.94 -8.96
N ARG A 294 -18.40 29.01 -7.93
CA ARG A 294 -19.74 29.61 -8.05
C ARG A 294 -19.69 31.14 -8.18
N GLY A 295 -18.68 31.79 -7.60
CA GLY A 295 -18.52 33.24 -7.68
C GLY A 295 -18.16 33.75 -9.09
N THR A 296 -17.57 32.94 -9.94
CA THR A 296 -17.23 33.29 -11.33
C THR A 296 -18.37 33.10 -12.33
N PHE A 297 -19.44 32.37 -11.96
CA PHE A 297 -20.59 32.13 -12.84
C PHE A 297 -21.80 33.04 -12.56
N SER A 298 -21.72 33.98 -11.62
CA SER A 298 -22.82 34.84 -11.21
C SER A 298 -22.64 36.31 -11.59
N SER A 299 -22.07 36.62 -12.76
CA SER A 299 -22.28 37.96 -13.34
C SER A 299 -21.95 37.96 -14.83
N ASP A 300 -23.03 38.18 -15.55
CA ASP A 300 -23.09 38.85 -16.86
C ASP A 300 -23.02 37.98 -18.13
N THR A 301 -24.13 38.10 -18.78
CA THR A 301 -24.38 37.74 -20.18
C THR A 301 -23.36 38.34 -21.13
N GLY A 302 -22.68 37.48 -21.90
CA GLY A 302 -22.16 37.92 -23.20
C GLY A 302 -20.68 37.67 -23.45
N ARG A 303 -20.41 36.65 -24.28
CA ARG A 303 -19.26 36.46 -25.17
C ARG A 303 -17.89 36.21 -24.52
N GLY A 304 -17.35 35.05 -24.81
CA GLY A 304 -15.93 34.74 -24.75
C GLY A 304 -15.60 33.47 -23.94
N ILE A 305 -15.01 32.52 -24.61
CA ILE A 305 -14.41 31.31 -24.02
C ILE A 305 -13.39 31.74 -22.98
N PRO A 306 -13.48 31.36 -21.70
CA PRO A 306 -12.46 31.66 -20.72
C PRO A 306 -11.24 30.77 -20.96
N SER A 307 -10.06 31.40 -20.98
CA SER A 307 -8.74 30.74 -20.91
C SER A 307 -8.64 29.93 -19.60
N PRO A 308 -7.78 28.90 -19.56
CA PRO A 308 -7.61 28.05 -18.37
C PRO A 308 -7.15 28.90 -17.19
N VAL A 309 -7.91 28.82 -16.10
CA VAL A 309 -7.63 29.50 -14.83
C VAL A 309 -6.33 28.93 -14.26
N SER A 310 -5.36 29.79 -14.06
CA SER A 310 -4.09 29.49 -13.43
C SER A 310 -4.29 29.18 -11.94
N TYR A 311 -4.12 27.93 -11.56
CA TYR A 311 -4.23 27.42 -10.16
C TYR A 311 -3.01 27.76 -9.28
N THR A 312 -2.31 28.90 -9.53
CA THR A 312 -1.08 29.27 -8.84
C THR A 312 -1.27 29.89 -7.44
N HIS A 313 -2.47 29.90 -6.86
CA HIS A 313 -2.74 30.55 -5.57
C HIS A 313 -3.32 29.67 -4.46
N LEU A 314 -2.98 28.38 -4.42
CA LEU A 314 -3.21 27.52 -3.24
C LEU A 314 -1.95 27.47 -2.36
N THR A 315 -1.37 28.63 -2.04
CA THR A 315 -0.44 28.73 -0.91
C THR A 315 -1.23 29.18 0.31
N LEU A 316 -1.32 28.28 1.28
CA LEU A 316 -1.81 28.60 2.63
C LEU A 316 -0.88 29.61 3.31
N PRO A 317 -1.43 30.49 4.18
CA PRO A 317 -0.63 31.39 5.01
C PRO A 317 0.18 30.64 6.06
#